data_41f1a51a89c7b3ea6f9df934ee113c52
#
_entry.id   41f1a51a89c7b3ea6f9df934ee113c52
#
_cell.length_a   1.000
_cell.length_b   1.000
_cell.length_c   1.000
_cell.angle_alpha   90.00
_cell.angle_beta   90.00
_cell.angle_gamma   90.00
#
_symmetry.space_group_name_H-M   'P 1'
#
loop_
_entity.id
_entity.type
_entity.pdbx_description
1 polymer ?
#
loop_
_entity_poly.entity_id
_entity_poly.type
_entity_poly.pdbx_seq_one_letter_code
_entity_poly.pdbx_strand_id
1 'polypeptide(L)'
;LNMSVSLFMLNTFSFLSVTASCHILRCNSDFVAATGGGAAANAGYCSALRSYAMCTKRLSRACRGDLAYHSAVQGIEDLLIQHRCPRVGPTAQPRAPPAETLSGDTCLYERSFFSREGQTPEYLHCSVFGDPHIRTFNNDFHTCAVPGAWPLIDNEYLYVQATSSPARGGMYATVLTKITIIFKNWRQCIDQQLYQAELDNVPAAFADGSMWSGEWRGHRSLTVRSLNPGRHAEIRAVHVGTVLVVRQSGRSLGLSVLSPRGVVEAFRPEQDLQLCVWGCPPSQRLNTLHPPPSDPLMSTAISAEDHCAALLPARDVYYQACVFDLIASGDLNSSMAAVSALQDAQTMIPDREGVHLLLVGSAGHTRPHLTLLLLLLLLSILGTLSRP
;
A
#
# COMPACT_ATOMS: atom_id res chain seq x y z
N LEU A 1 -7.67 70.25 6.62
CA LEU A 1 -8.37 68.97 6.41
C LEU A 1 -7.62 68.22 5.33
N ASN A 2 -6.67 67.36 5.70
CA ASN A 2 -6.00 66.43 4.79
C ASN A 2 -6.26 65.02 5.29
N MET A 3 -7.08 64.27 4.57
CA MET A 3 -7.22 62.83 4.75
C MET A 3 -6.16 62.12 3.92
N SER A 4 -5.22 61.49 4.58
CA SER A 4 -4.24 60.58 3.97
C SER A 4 -4.85 59.20 3.89
N VAL A 5 -5.13 58.72 2.66
CA VAL A 5 -5.56 57.35 2.40
C VAL A 5 -4.32 56.48 2.29
N SER A 6 -4.09 55.64 3.30
CA SER A 6 -3.06 54.61 3.29
C SER A 6 -3.50 53.44 2.44
N LEU A 7 -2.84 53.26 1.30
CA LEU A 7 -3.03 52.13 0.38
C LEU A 7 -2.35 50.89 0.99
N PHE A 8 -3.14 49.95 1.54
CA PHE A 8 -2.66 48.61 1.90
C PHE A 8 -2.45 47.80 0.61
N MET A 9 -1.21 47.68 0.19
CA MET A 9 -0.80 46.70 -0.82
C MET A 9 -0.92 45.30 -0.23
N LEU A 10 -1.98 44.56 -0.55
CA LEU A 10 -2.08 43.14 -0.37
C LEU A 10 -1.13 42.44 -1.37
N ASN A 11 0.01 42.03 -0.88
CA ASN A 11 0.96 41.20 -1.60
C ASN A 11 0.41 39.77 -1.61
N THR A 12 -0.45 39.42 -2.57
CA THR A 12 -0.84 38.04 -2.85
C THR A 12 0.34 37.36 -3.51
N PHE A 13 1.17 36.69 -2.72
CA PHE A 13 2.08 35.67 -3.24
C PHE A 13 1.25 34.53 -3.80
N SER A 14 0.94 34.58 -5.10
CA SER A 14 0.52 33.42 -5.86
C SER A 14 1.68 32.41 -5.88
N PHE A 15 1.63 31.41 -4.99
CA PHE A 15 2.42 30.22 -5.16
C PHE A 15 1.93 29.51 -6.44
N LEU A 16 2.53 29.84 -7.56
CA LEU A 16 2.48 29.00 -8.76
C LEU A 16 3.19 27.69 -8.37
N SER A 17 2.41 26.71 -7.95
CA SER A 17 2.85 25.32 -7.90
C SER A 17 3.16 24.92 -9.34
N VAL A 18 4.43 25.03 -9.73
CA VAL A 18 4.92 24.41 -10.96
C VAL A 18 4.79 22.90 -10.73
N THR A 19 3.69 22.32 -11.15
CA THR A 19 3.54 20.86 -11.24
C THR A 19 4.57 20.40 -12.25
N ALA A 20 5.70 19.86 -11.78
CA ALA A 20 6.71 19.27 -12.63
C ALA A 20 6.02 18.15 -13.43
N SER A 21 5.89 18.33 -14.75
CA SER A 21 5.27 17.36 -15.64
C SER A 21 6.15 16.10 -15.71
N CYS A 22 5.52 14.92 -15.62
CA CYS A 22 6.19 13.64 -15.78
C CYS A 22 6.56 13.42 -17.25
N HIS A 23 7.83 13.51 -17.58
CA HIS A 23 8.33 13.33 -18.95
C HIS A 23 8.95 11.94 -19.18
N ILE A 24 8.34 10.88 -18.63
CA ILE A 24 8.85 9.50 -18.78
C ILE A 24 8.96 9.05 -20.23
N LEU A 25 8.10 9.55 -21.11
CA LEU A 25 8.13 9.22 -22.53
C LEU A 25 9.47 9.61 -23.21
N ARG A 26 10.14 10.63 -22.70
CA ARG A 26 11.47 11.01 -23.20
C ARG A 26 12.51 9.94 -22.87
N CYS A 27 12.52 9.42 -21.65
CA CYS A 27 13.42 8.34 -21.26
C CYS A 27 13.15 7.08 -22.09
N ASN A 28 11.87 6.79 -22.39
CA ASN A 28 11.48 5.66 -23.23
C ASN A 28 12.00 5.83 -24.67
N SER A 29 11.81 7.02 -25.26
CA SER A 29 12.26 7.29 -26.64
C SER A 29 13.78 7.24 -26.76
N ASP A 30 14.52 7.76 -25.78
CA ASP A 30 15.99 7.70 -25.73
C ASP A 30 16.49 6.25 -25.65
N PHE A 31 15.83 5.40 -24.86
CA PHE A 31 16.13 3.97 -24.77
C PHE A 31 15.85 3.23 -26.11
N VAL A 32 14.69 3.46 -26.71
CA VAL A 32 14.32 2.87 -28.00
C VAL A 32 15.30 3.29 -29.07
N ALA A 33 15.68 4.55 -29.13
CA ALA A 33 16.67 5.07 -30.08
C ALA A 33 18.06 4.40 -29.88
N ALA A 34 18.48 4.20 -28.63
CA ALA A 34 19.75 3.57 -28.28
C ALA A 34 19.79 2.05 -28.62
N THR A 35 18.61 1.40 -28.65
CA THR A 35 18.49 -0.05 -28.89
C THR A 35 18.01 -0.41 -30.32
N GLY A 36 17.42 0.54 -31.05
CA GLY A 36 16.82 0.36 -32.37
C GLY A 36 17.83 0.10 -33.54
N GLY A 37 19.13 0.23 -33.28
CA GLY A 37 20.18 0.08 -34.29
C GLY A 37 20.67 -1.36 -34.56
N GLY A 38 19.97 -2.40 -34.09
CA GLY A 38 20.24 -3.80 -34.52
C GLY A 38 21.57 -4.40 -34.07
N ALA A 39 22.32 -3.75 -33.19
CA ALA A 39 23.59 -4.28 -32.69
C ALA A 39 23.31 -5.15 -31.43
N ALA A 40 23.19 -6.43 -31.66
CA ALA A 40 23.16 -7.48 -30.63
C ALA A 40 24.52 -7.65 -29.95
N ALA A 41 25.00 -6.66 -29.23
CA ALA A 41 26.08 -6.86 -28.28
C ALA A 41 25.54 -6.58 -26.90
N ASN A 42 25.44 -7.64 -26.08
CA ASN A 42 24.94 -7.57 -24.67
C ASN A 42 25.45 -6.37 -23.88
N ALA A 43 26.68 -5.92 -24.13
CA ALA A 43 27.29 -4.78 -23.45
C ALA A 43 26.63 -3.43 -23.81
N GLY A 44 26.30 -3.20 -25.09
CA GLY A 44 25.61 -1.97 -25.52
C GLY A 44 24.19 -1.89 -25.03
N TYR A 45 23.46 -2.98 -25.09
CA TYR A 45 22.09 -3.07 -24.59
C TYR A 45 22.02 -2.82 -23.08
N CYS A 46 22.91 -3.48 -22.31
CA CYS A 46 23.00 -3.26 -20.87
C CYS A 46 23.38 -1.82 -20.50
N SER A 47 24.21 -1.16 -21.32
CA SER A 47 24.53 0.26 -21.14
C SER A 47 23.30 1.15 -21.36
N ALA A 48 22.53 0.87 -22.43
CA ALA A 48 21.27 1.58 -22.72
C ALA A 48 20.24 1.39 -21.61
N LEU A 49 20.09 0.16 -21.08
CA LEU A 49 19.22 -0.12 -19.94
C LEU A 49 19.63 0.64 -18.69
N ARG A 50 20.92 0.70 -18.37
CA ARG A 50 21.40 1.49 -17.21
C ARG A 50 21.16 2.99 -17.41
N SER A 51 21.32 3.51 -18.63
CA SER A 51 21.01 4.90 -18.95
C SER A 51 19.52 5.19 -18.78
N TYR A 52 18.66 4.25 -19.22
CA TYR A 52 17.22 4.33 -19.04
C TYR A 52 16.85 4.32 -17.54
N ALA A 53 17.43 3.41 -16.76
CA ALA A 53 17.23 3.39 -15.30
C ALA A 53 17.66 4.70 -14.62
N MET A 54 18.78 5.30 -15.04
CA MET A 54 19.21 6.59 -14.50
C MET A 54 18.29 7.75 -14.91
N CYS A 55 17.77 7.73 -16.14
CA CYS A 55 16.80 8.72 -16.61
C CYS A 55 15.51 8.66 -15.80
N THR A 56 14.94 7.45 -15.63
CA THR A 56 13.73 7.24 -14.83
C THR A 56 13.96 7.66 -13.38
N LYS A 57 15.08 7.29 -12.78
CA LYS A 57 15.42 7.66 -11.40
C LYS A 57 15.41 9.17 -11.17
N ARG A 58 15.89 9.98 -12.12
CA ARG A 58 15.87 11.45 -12.03
C ARG A 58 14.46 12.02 -12.03
N LEU A 59 13.49 11.30 -12.62
CA LEU A 59 12.10 11.71 -12.72
C LEU A 59 11.23 11.25 -11.54
N SER A 60 11.76 10.46 -10.61
CA SER A 60 11.00 9.82 -9.53
C SER A 60 10.09 10.78 -8.74
N ARG A 61 10.57 11.99 -8.44
CA ARG A 61 9.79 13.00 -7.72
C ARG A 61 8.67 13.61 -8.57
N ALA A 62 8.97 13.89 -9.85
CA ALA A 62 8.03 14.52 -10.79
C ALA A 62 6.97 13.52 -11.28
N CYS A 63 7.29 12.24 -11.30
CA CYS A 63 6.43 11.15 -11.80
C CYS A 63 5.75 10.34 -10.68
N ARG A 64 5.70 10.87 -9.46
CA ARG A 64 5.04 10.18 -8.34
C ARG A 64 3.57 9.92 -8.65
N GLY A 65 3.15 8.65 -8.61
CA GLY A 65 1.80 8.22 -8.94
C GLY A 65 1.48 8.10 -10.44
N ASP A 66 2.48 8.29 -11.33
CA ASP A 66 2.32 8.10 -12.76
C ASP A 66 2.49 6.62 -13.13
N LEU A 67 1.45 6.00 -13.72
CA LEU A 67 1.45 4.58 -14.05
C LEU A 67 2.50 4.23 -15.11
N ALA A 68 2.71 5.09 -16.13
CA ALA A 68 3.70 4.84 -17.17
C ALA A 68 5.12 4.85 -16.60
N TYR A 69 5.38 5.72 -15.62
CA TYR A 69 6.64 5.75 -14.88
C TYR A 69 6.88 4.44 -14.13
N HIS A 70 5.90 3.98 -13.34
CA HIS A 70 6.06 2.75 -12.54
C HIS A 70 6.16 1.51 -13.43
N SER A 71 5.41 1.45 -14.54
CA SER A 71 5.55 0.38 -15.54
C SER A 71 6.93 0.38 -16.18
N ALA A 72 7.50 1.56 -16.46
CA ALA A 72 8.84 1.66 -17.01
C ALA A 72 9.91 1.18 -16.00
N VAL A 73 9.80 1.59 -14.73
CA VAL A 73 10.73 1.14 -13.66
C VAL A 73 10.70 -0.37 -13.52
N GLN A 74 9.50 -0.97 -13.47
CA GLN A 74 9.35 -2.43 -13.40
C GLN A 74 9.92 -3.13 -14.64
N GLY A 75 9.58 -2.63 -15.84
CA GLY A 75 10.08 -3.19 -17.09
C GLY A 75 11.61 -3.13 -17.21
N ILE A 76 12.25 -2.07 -16.69
CA ILE A 76 13.70 -1.96 -16.65
C ILE A 76 14.32 -3.05 -15.77
N GLU A 77 13.77 -3.28 -14.58
CA GLU A 77 14.26 -4.34 -13.69
C GLU A 77 14.12 -5.73 -14.32
N ASP A 78 12.98 -6.01 -14.95
CA ASP A 78 12.74 -7.28 -15.62
C ASP A 78 13.74 -7.49 -16.78
N LEU A 79 13.99 -6.46 -17.59
CA LEU A 79 14.94 -6.51 -18.68
C LEU A 79 16.39 -6.66 -18.18
N LEU A 80 16.77 -6.00 -17.07
CA LEU A 80 18.10 -6.18 -16.46
C LEU A 80 18.33 -7.63 -16.03
N ILE A 81 17.30 -8.27 -15.46
CA ILE A 81 17.35 -9.68 -15.03
C ILE A 81 17.40 -10.59 -16.26
N GLN A 82 16.48 -10.41 -17.21
CA GLN A 82 16.36 -11.24 -18.41
C GLN A 82 17.65 -11.25 -19.24
N HIS A 83 18.28 -10.10 -19.39
CA HIS A 83 19.52 -9.95 -20.16
C HIS A 83 20.79 -10.12 -19.32
N ARG A 84 20.64 -10.48 -18.02
CA ARG A 84 21.74 -10.63 -17.05
C ARG A 84 22.66 -9.40 -17.00
N CYS A 85 22.07 -8.23 -17.11
CA CYS A 85 22.81 -6.97 -17.08
C CYS A 85 23.24 -6.62 -15.66
N PRO A 86 24.52 -6.31 -15.41
CA PRO A 86 24.94 -5.81 -14.11
C PRO A 86 24.30 -4.44 -13.85
N ARG A 87 23.71 -4.28 -12.66
CA ARG A 87 23.06 -3.01 -12.25
C ARG A 87 24.03 -1.85 -12.09
N VAL A 88 25.30 -2.16 -11.89
CA VAL A 88 26.37 -1.18 -11.64
C VAL A 88 27.42 -1.30 -12.73
N GLY A 89 27.86 -0.17 -13.26
CA GLY A 89 28.92 -0.12 -14.27
C GLY A 89 30.29 -0.46 -13.70
N PRO A 90 31.34 -0.63 -14.55
CA PRO A 90 32.65 -1.13 -14.15
C PRO A 90 33.41 -0.25 -13.15
N THR A 91 32.94 0.92 -12.81
CA THR A 91 33.56 1.84 -11.84
C THR A 91 33.06 1.71 -10.40
N ALA A 92 32.00 0.93 -10.15
CA ALA A 92 31.55 0.68 -8.79
C ALA A 92 32.20 -0.62 -8.30
N GLN A 93 33.17 -0.48 -7.42
CA GLN A 93 33.61 -1.62 -6.62
C GLN A 93 32.41 -2.17 -5.83
N PRO A 94 32.19 -3.49 -5.80
CA PRO A 94 31.21 -4.09 -4.92
C PRO A 94 31.52 -3.60 -3.49
N ARG A 95 30.61 -2.85 -2.92
CA ARG A 95 30.70 -2.53 -1.50
C ARG A 95 30.59 -3.87 -0.78
N ALA A 96 31.69 -4.33 -0.21
CA ALA A 96 31.65 -5.50 0.66
C ALA A 96 30.54 -5.22 1.69
N PRO A 97 29.58 -6.12 1.87
CA PRO A 97 28.62 -5.97 2.95
C PRO A 97 29.42 -5.78 4.23
N PRO A 98 29.04 -4.85 5.13
CA PRO A 98 29.70 -4.75 6.42
C PRO A 98 29.78 -6.14 6.99
N ALA A 99 30.95 -6.53 7.49
CA ALA A 99 31.13 -7.79 8.19
C ALA A 99 30.35 -7.72 9.50
N GLU A 100 29.01 -7.83 9.40
CA GLU A 100 28.16 -8.05 10.54
C GLU A 100 28.54 -9.43 11.07
N THR A 101 29.10 -9.45 12.26
CA THR A 101 29.20 -10.66 13.08
C THR A 101 27.82 -11.31 13.05
N LEU A 102 27.71 -12.42 12.31
CA LEU A 102 26.48 -13.20 12.19
C LEU A 102 26.04 -13.59 13.60
N SER A 103 25.14 -12.80 14.18
CA SER A 103 24.50 -13.20 15.43
C SER A 103 23.71 -14.47 15.11
N GLY A 104 23.74 -15.43 16.02
CA GLY A 104 23.22 -16.78 15.78
C GLY A 104 21.75 -16.90 15.37
N ASP A 105 21.01 -15.80 15.23
CA ASP A 105 19.56 -15.77 14.99
C ASP A 105 19.14 -14.94 13.75
N THR A 106 20.03 -14.83 12.77
CA THR A 106 19.84 -13.98 11.57
C THR A 106 18.53 -14.27 10.81
N CYS A 107 18.02 -15.50 10.83
CA CYS A 107 16.77 -15.88 10.15
C CYS A 107 15.55 -15.90 11.08
N LEU A 108 15.68 -15.39 12.30
CA LEU A 108 14.59 -15.23 13.27
C LEU A 108 14.46 -13.73 13.58
N TYR A 109 13.66 -13.02 12.82
CA TYR A 109 13.57 -11.55 12.87
C TYR A 109 13.38 -11.01 14.30
N GLU A 110 12.38 -11.52 15.02
CA GLU A 110 12.05 -11.04 16.37
C GLU A 110 13.22 -11.21 17.35
N ARG A 111 13.87 -12.37 17.33
CA ARG A 111 15.03 -12.63 18.20
C ARG A 111 16.22 -11.74 17.82
N SER A 112 16.48 -11.62 16.53
CA SER A 112 17.54 -10.75 16.03
C SER A 112 17.28 -9.28 16.36
N PHE A 113 16.04 -8.83 16.25
CA PHE A 113 15.63 -7.47 16.60
C PHE A 113 15.77 -7.24 18.11
N PHE A 114 15.22 -8.15 18.94
CA PHE A 114 15.31 -8.05 20.39
C PHE A 114 16.76 -8.05 20.89
N SER A 115 17.64 -8.85 20.27
CA SER A 115 19.07 -8.90 20.62
C SER A 115 19.79 -7.59 20.33
N ARG A 116 19.34 -6.81 19.35
CA ARG A 116 19.95 -5.50 18.99
C ARG A 116 19.35 -4.34 19.76
N GLU A 117 18.03 -4.31 19.87
CA GLU A 117 17.28 -3.14 20.34
C GLU A 117 16.80 -3.27 21.80
N GLY A 118 16.86 -4.47 22.39
CA GLY A 118 16.38 -4.75 23.75
C GLY A 118 14.85 -4.69 23.91
N GLN A 119 14.11 -4.58 22.83
CA GLN A 119 12.65 -4.47 22.81
C GLN A 119 12.04 -5.29 21.67
N THR A 120 10.74 -5.54 21.74
CA THR A 120 9.99 -6.19 20.64
C THR A 120 9.76 -5.21 19.50
N PRO A 121 9.73 -5.68 18.24
CA PRO A 121 9.43 -4.81 17.10
C PRO A 121 8.00 -4.29 17.15
N GLU A 122 7.81 -3.07 16.68
CA GLU A 122 6.49 -2.52 16.42
C GLU A 122 5.93 -3.13 15.13
N TYR A 123 4.71 -3.62 15.20
CA TYR A 123 4.02 -4.23 14.06
C TYR A 123 2.98 -3.30 13.45
N LEU A 124 2.96 -3.24 12.14
CA LEU A 124 2.00 -2.48 11.35
C LEU A 124 1.11 -3.44 10.55
N HIS A 125 -0.15 -3.04 10.34
CA HIS A 125 -1.13 -3.85 9.64
C HIS A 125 -1.65 -3.13 8.40
N CYS A 126 -1.69 -3.84 7.26
CA CYS A 126 -2.37 -3.43 6.04
C CYS A 126 -3.39 -4.48 5.65
N SER A 127 -4.55 -4.06 5.13
CA SER A 127 -5.51 -4.96 4.50
C SER A 127 -6.08 -4.37 3.22
N VAL A 128 -6.36 -5.26 2.25
CA VAL A 128 -6.99 -4.93 0.97
C VAL A 128 -8.10 -5.94 0.73
N PHE A 129 -9.33 -5.49 0.52
CA PHE A 129 -10.50 -6.35 0.43
C PHE A 129 -11.65 -5.67 -0.34
N GLY A 130 -12.66 -6.45 -0.75
CA GLY A 130 -13.88 -5.96 -1.36
C GLY A 130 -13.65 -5.21 -2.68
N ASP A 131 -14.31 -4.09 -2.85
CA ASP A 131 -14.23 -3.17 -3.99
C ASP A 131 -13.11 -2.14 -3.81
N PRO A 132 -11.84 -2.37 -4.15
CA PRO A 132 -10.76 -2.50 -3.18
C PRO A 132 -10.79 -1.43 -2.10
N HIS A 133 -11.14 -1.84 -0.90
CA HIS A 133 -10.94 -1.06 0.32
C HIS A 133 -9.53 -1.34 0.84
N ILE A 134 -8.80 -0.29 1.14
CA ILE A 134 -7.41 -0.37 1.59
C ILE A 134 -7.27 0.30 2.96
N ARG A 135 -6.92 -0.49 3.97
CA ARG A 135 -6.37 0.00 5.22
C ARG A 135 -4.85 -0.02 5.08
N THR A 136 -4.21 1.14 5.13
CA THR A 136 -2.76 1.28 5.02
C THR A 136 -2.06 0.93 6.34
N PHE A 137 -0.74 0.73 6.28
CA PHE A 137 0.11 0.57 7.47
C PHE A 137 0.06 1.78 8.42
N ASN A 138 -0.30 2.96 7.92
CA ASN A 138 -0.46 4.17 8.72
C ASN A 138 -1.89 4.34 9.28
N ASN A 139 -2.74 3.32 9.14
CA ASN A 139 -4.15 3.35 9.52
C ASN A 139 -5.02 4.34 8.73
N ASP A 140 -4.56 4.81 7.56
CA ASP A 140 -5.45 5.50 6.63
C ASP A 140 -6.37 4.49 5.95
N PHE A 141 -7.60 4.92 5.61
CA PHE A 141 -8.57 4.07 4.93
C PHE A 141 -9.04 4.70 3.62
N HIS A 142 -8.94 3.95 2.54
CA HIS A 142 -9.32 4.40 1.19
C HIS A 142 -10.16 3.35 0.50
N THR A 143 -11.19 3.80 -0.23
CA THR A 143 -11.88 3.00 -1.24
C THR A 143 -11.38 3.43 -2.61
N CYS A 144 -10.99 2.48 -3.45
CA CYS A 144 -10.21 2.75 -4.65
C CYS A 144 -10.85 2.14 -5.91
N ALA A 145 -10.89 2.90 -7.01
CA ALA A 145 -11.17 2.35 -8.34
C ALA A 145 -9.82 2.12 -9.04
N VAL A 146 -9.20 0.97 -8.81
CA VAL A 146 -7.86 0.63 -9.30
C VAL A 146 -7.88 -0.60 -10.23
N PRO A 147 -8.44 -0.49 -11.45
CA PRO A 147 -8.40 -1.60 -12.40
C PRO A 147 -6.95 -1.90 -12.80
N GLY A 148 -6.67 -3.18 -13.08
CA GLY A 148 -5.32 -3.63 -13.45
C GLY A 148 -4.49 -4.09 -12.27
N ALA A 149 -3.18 -4.17 -12.47
CA ALA A 149 -2.22 -4.69 -11.51
C ALA A 149 -1.52 -3.55 -10.77
N TRP A 150 -1.57 -3.57 -9.43
CA TRP A 150 -1.05 -2.52 -8.57
C TRP A 150 -0.16 -3.10 -7.46
N PRO A 151 1.02 -2.54 -7.21
CA PRO A 151 1.85 -2.96 -6.09
C PRO A 151 1.21 -2.54 -4.77
N LEU A 152 1.04 -3.50 -3.88
CA LEU A 152 0.61 -3.26 -2.51
C LEU A 152 1.80 -2.98 -1.61
N ILE A 153 2.86 -3.78 -1.77
CA ILE A 153 4.13 -3.69 -1.05
C ILE A 153 5.26 -3.92 -2.04
N ASP A 154 6.28 -3.10 -2.00
CA ASP A 154 7.53 -3.29 -2.72
C ASP A 154 8.70 -2.78 -1.88
N ASN A 155 9.38 -3.67 -1.18
CA ASN A 155 10.50 -3.35 -0.32
C ASN A 155 11.69 -4.31 -0.55
N GLU A 156 12.71 -4.24 0.27
CA GLU A 156 13.91 -5.08 0.12
C GLU A 156 13.63 -6.59 0.26
N TYR A 157 12.56 -6.97 0.96
CA TYR A 157 12.26 -8.35 1.36
C TYR A 157 11.20 -9.02 0.51
N LEU A 158 10.15 -8.27 0.16
CA LEU A 158 9.02 -8.83 -0.56
C LEU A 158 8.42 -7.84 -1.56
N TYR A 159 7.79 -8.41 -2.57
CA TYR A 159 6.94 -7.70 -3.52
C TYR A 159 5.56 -8.32 -3.50
N VAL A 160 4.54 -7.51 -3.28
CA VAL A 160 3.13 -7.95 -3.24
C VAL A 160 2.35 -7.13 -4.24
N GLN A 161 1.66 -7.79 -5.16
CA GLN A 161 0.83 -7.18 -6.19
C GLN A 161 -0.59 -7.73 -6.11
N ALA A 162 -1.56 -6.85 -6.21
CA ALA A 162 -2.95 -7.22 -6.46
C ALA A 162 -3.37 -6.84 -7.88
N THR A 163 -4.17 -7.70 -8.50
CA THR A 163 -4.83 -7.40 -9.77
C THR A 163 -6.31 -7.28 -9.54
N SER A 164 -6.89 -6.16 -9.96
CA SER A 164 -8.31 -5.87 -9.89
C SER A 164 -8.93 -5.89 -11.29
N SER A 165 -10.14 -6.42 -11.39
CA SER A 165 -10.94 -6.42 -12.61
C SER A 165 -12.28 -5.75 -12.36
N PRO A 166 -12.92 -5.15 -13.38
CA PRO A 166 -14.27 -4.60 -13.24
C PRO A 166 -15.25 -5.66 -12.73
N ALA A 167 -16.05 -5.31 -11.74
CA ALA A 167 -17.10 -6.18 -11.23
C ALA A 167 -18.22 -6.31 -12.27
N ARG A 168 -18.81 -7.48 -12.37
CA ARG A 168 -19.97 -7.71 -13.26
C ARG A 168 -21.19 -6.97 -12.68
N GLY A 169 -21.74 -6.02 -13.43
CA GLY A 169 -22.98 -5.33 -13.09
C GLY A 169 -22.81 -3.93 -12.48
N GLY A 170 -21.61 -3.52 -12.07
CA GLY A 170 -21.34 -2.18 -11.54
C GLY A 170 -20.48 -1.33 -12.48
N MET A 171 -20.90 -0.09 -12.73
CA MET A 171 -20.18 0.81 -13.66
C MET A 171 -18.82 1.28 -13.11
N TYR A 172 -18.60 1.20 -11.79
CA TYR A 172 -17.40 1.72 -11.11
C TYR A 172 -16.74 0.72 -10.13
N ALA A 173 -17.39 -0.42 -9.88
CA ALA A 173 -16.92 -1.41 -8.94
C ALA A 173 -15.81 -2.27 -9.55
N THR A 174 -14.77 -2.54 -8.78
CA THR A 174 -13.68 -3.46 -9.14
C THR A 174 -13.54 -4.53 -8.05
N VAL A 175 -13.06 -5.72 -8.42
CA VAL A 175 -12.84 -6.82 -7.48
C VAL A 175 -11.41 -7.35 -7.62
N LEU A 176 -10.82 -7.74 -6.51
CA LEU A 176 -9.52 -8.39 -6.52
C LEU A 176 -9.65 -9.80 -7.09
N THR A 177 -8.96 -10.06 -8.19
CA THR A 177 -9.03 -11.33 -8.92
C THR A 177 -7.76 -12.16 -8.83
N LYS A 178 -6.62 -11.51 -8.54
CA LYS A 178 -5.32 -12.19 -8.40
C LYS A 178 -4.45 -11.47 -7.38
N ILE A 179 -3.72 -12.25 -6.59
CA ILE A 179 -2.69 -11.78 -5.66
C ILE A 179 -1.40 -12.53 -5.99
N THR A 180 -0.32 -11.78 -6.17
CA THR A 180 1.03 -12.31 -6.42
C THR A 180 1.95 -11.82 -5.32
N ILE A 181 2.65 -12.73 -4.66
CA ILE A 181 3.61 -12.45 -3.60
C ILE A 181 4.95 -13.06 -3.98
N ILE A 182 5.99 -12.23 -4.06
CA ILE A 182 7.37 -12.67 -4.28
C ILE A 182 8.15 -12.39 -2.99
N PHE A 183 8.59 -13.44 -2.34
CA PHE A 183 9.58 -13.38 -1.27
C PHE A 183 10.95 -13.33 -1.91
N LYS A 184 11.67 -12.22 -1.75
CA LYS A 184 12.98 -12.01 -2.37
C LYS A 184 14.02 -12.89 -1.66
N ASN A 185 15.05 -13.30 -2.39
CA ASN A 185 16.18 -14.01 -1.80
C ASN A 185 16.76 -13.20 -0.63
N TRP A 186 16.91 -13.82 0.52
CA TRP A 186 17.42 -13.16 1.70
C TRP A 186 18.49 -13.99 2.39
N ARG A 187 19.75 -13.63 2.14
CA ARG A 187 20.95 -14.23 2.75
C ARG A 187 20.89 -15.77 2.68
N GLN A 188 21.08 -16.43 3.83
CA GLN A 188 21.01 -17.88 3.97
C GLN A 188 19.64 -18.36 4.47
N CYS A 189 18.67 -17.45 4.59
CA CYS A 189 17.38 -17.75 5.23
C CYS A 189 16.39 -18.35 4.26
N ILE A 190 16.27 -17.78 3.06
CA ILE A 190 15.39 -18.27 1.99
C ILE A 190 15.99 -17.98 0.61
N ASP A 191 15.72 -18.86 -0.34
CA ASP A 191 15.76 -18.54 -1.76
C ASP A 191 14.47 -17.87 -2.17
N GLN A 192 14.47 -17.19 -3.33
CA GLN A 192 13.29 -16.51 -3.84
C GLN A 192 12.13 -17.49 -4.00
N GLN A 193 10.96 -17.12 -3.45
CA GLN A 193 9.72 -17.89 -3.55
C GLN A 193 8.59 -17.07 -4.14
N LEU A 194 7.76 -17.71 -4.95
CA LEU A 194 6.58 -17.13 -5.56
C LEU A 194 5.32 -17.80 -5.00
N TYR A 195 4.39 -16.99 -4.51
CA TYR A 195 3.04 -17.40 -4.18
C TYR A 195 2.04 -16.66 -5.06
N GLN A 196 1.06 -17.39 -5.61
CA GLN A 196 -0.01 -16.81 -6.42
C GLN A 196 -1.36 -17.39 -5.99
N ALA A 197 -2.33 -16.52 -5.80
CA ALA A 197 -3.73 -16.87 -5.60
C ALA A 197 -4.58 -16.18 -6.68
N GLU A 198 -5.58 -16.90 -7.17
CA GLU A 198 -6.59 -16.42 -8.11
C GLU A 198 -7.98 -16.75 -7.57
N LEU A 199 -9.02 -16.15 -8.17
CA LEU A 199 -10.39 -16.52 -7.80
C LEU A 199 -10.59 -18.03 -7.96
N ASP A 200 -11.26 -18.61 -6.97
CA ASP A 200 -11.53 -20.04 -6.83
C ASP A 200 -10.28 -20.93 -6.68
N ASN A 201 -9.10 -20.31 -6.50
CA ASN A 201 -7.86 -21.02 -6.28
C ASN A 201 -6.92 -20.24 -5.31
N VAL A 202 -7.04 -20.52 -4.03
CA VAL A 202 -6.13 -20.04 -2.97
C VAL A 202 -5.28 -21.23 -2.51
N PRO A 203 -4.08 -21.46 -3.11
CA PRO A 203 -3.30 -22.65 -2.86
C PRO A 203 -2.64 -22.64 -1.47
N ALA A 204 -2.36 -23.84 -0.95
CA ALA A 204 -1.57 -24.04 0.27
C ALA A 204 -0.10 -24.35 -0.04
N ALA A 205 0.39 -23.94 -1.20
CA ALA A 205 1.75 -24.18 -1.66
C ALA A 205 2.26 -22.97 -2.47
N PHE A 206 3.56 -22.82 -2.54
CA PHE A 206 4.24 -21.90 -3.45
C PHE A 206 4.13 -22.39 -4.89
N ALA A 207 4.52 -21.57 -5.85
CA ALA A 207 4.40 -21.90 -7.28
C ALA A 207 5.22 -23.13 -7.71
N ASP A 208 6.27 -23.45 -6.98
CA ASP A 208 7.09 -24.66 -7.17
C ASP A 208 6.52 -25.92 -6.50
N GLY A 209 5.36 -25.80 -5.85
CA GLY A 209 4.69 -26.90 -5.14
C GLY A 209 5.17 -27.09 -3.69
N SER A 210 6.19 -26.37 -3.25
CA SER A 210 6.67 -26.45 -1.86
C SER A 210 5.70 -25.78 -0.90
N MET A 211 5.63 -26.26 0.35
CA MET A 211 4.84 -25.65 1.42
C MET A 211 5.72 -24.85 2.39
N TRP A 212 7.02 -24.89 2.22
CA TRP A 212 7.98 -24.15 3.02
C TRP A 212 9.28 -23.94 2.24
N SER A 213 10.04 -22.92 2.63
CA SER A 213 11.36 -22.62 2.07
C SER A 213 12.29 -22.10 3.16
N GLY A 214 13.55 -22.51 3.07
CA GLY A 214 14.58 -22.15 4.01
C GLY A 214 14.41 -22.80 5.39
N GLU A 215 15.51 -23.32 5.92
CA GLU A 215 15.57 -23.86 7.26
C GLU A 215 16.81 -23.31 7.99
N TRP A 216 16.58 -22.80 9.18
CA TRP A 216 17.64 -22.28 10.03
C TRP A 216 17.52 -22.86 11.44
N ARG A 217 18.50 -23.67 11.85
CA ARG A 217 18.53 -24.31 13.19
C ARG A 217 17.23 -25.03 13.56
N GLY A 218 16.65 -25.75 12.61
CA GLY A 218 15.40 -26.49 12.82
C GLY A 218 14.13 -25.65 12.71
N HIS A 219 14.24 -24.35 12.39
CA HIS A 219 13.10 -23.48 12.15
C HIS A 219 12.94 -23.19 10.66
N ARG A 220 11.73 -23.38 10.14
CA ARG A 220 11.38 -23.03 8.77
C ARG A 220 11.25 -21.50 8.66
N SER A 221 11.99 -20.90 7.72
CA SER A 221 12.03 -19.45 7.55
C SER A 221 10.78 -18.89 6.85
N LEU A 222 10.20 -19.67 5.95
CA LEU A 222 9.00 -19.32 5.19
C LEU A 222 8.09 -20.54 5.11
N THR A 223 6.82 -20.37 5.44
CA THR A 223 5.81 -21.45 5.40
C THR A 223 4.49 -20.93 4.86
N VAL A 224 3.76 -21.78 4.12
CA VAL A 224 2.37 -21.56 3.77
C VAL A 224 1.53 -22.69 4.30
N ARG A 225 0.36 -22.37 4.84
CA ARG A 225 -0.64 -23.35 5.31
C ARG A 225 -2.04 -22.95 4.89
N SER A 226 -2.86 -23.93 4.59
CA SER A 226 -4.29 -23.70 4.40
C SER A 226 -4.99 -23.61 5.75
N LEU A 227 -5.83 -22.60 5.90
CA LEU A 227 -6.78 -22.50 7.02
C LEU A 227 -8.19 -22.95 6.59
N ASN A 228 -8.52 -22.74 5.31
CA ASN A 228 -9.69 -23.31 4.65
C ASN A 228 -9.28 -23.67 3.21
N PRO A 229 -9.28 -24.95 2.84
CA PRO A 229 -8.79 -25.41 1.54
C PRO A 229 -9.40 -24.65 0.35
N GLY A 230 -8.53 -24.15 -0.53
CA GLY A 230 -8.90 -23.40 -1.73
C GLY A 230 -9.44 -21.98 -1.51
N ARG A 231 -9.62 -21.56 -0.24
CA ARG A 231 -10.22 -20.24 0.07
C ARG A 231 -9.47 -19.40 1.07
N HIS A 232 -8.60 -19.99 1.89
CA HIS A 232 -7.92 -19.27 2.95
C HIS A 232 -6.55 -19.87 3.24
N ALA A 233 -5.51 -19.10 3.01
CA ALA A 233 -4.12 -19.45 3.27
C ALA A 233 -3.44 -18.41 4.16
N GLU A 234 -2.59 -18.89 5.05
CA GLU A 234 -1.70 -18.07 5.86
C GLU A 234 -0.26 -18.36 5.46
N ILE A 235 0.53 -17.30 5.26
CA ILE A 235 1.95 -17.37 4.94
C ILE A 235 2.72 -16.68 6.05
N ARG A 236 3.68 -17.40 6.63
CA ARG A 236 4.56 -16.88 7.68
C ARG A 236 5.99 -16.78 7.19
N ALA A 237 6.52 -15.58 7.14
CA ALA A 237 7.91 -15.27 6.77
C ALA A 237 8.69 -14.87 8.04
N VAL A 238 9.16 -15.87 8.79
CA VAL A 238 9.77 -15.69 10.11
C VAL A 238 11.08 -14.89 10.04
N HIS A 239 11.81 -15.02 8.92
CA HIS A 239 13.08 -14.31 8.68
C HIS A 239 12.91 -12.80 8.55
N VAL A 240 11.69 -12.31 8.30
CA VAL A 240 11.33 -10.88 8.23
C VAL A 240 10.16 -10.54 9.18
N GLY A 241 9.77 -11.47 10.06
CA GLY A 241 8.71 -11.25 11.04
C GLY A 241 7.33 -10.93 10.45
N THR A 242 7.07 -11.30 9.19
CA THR A 242 5.87 -10.92 8.46
C THR A 242 4.90 -12.08 8.32
N VAL A 243 3.61 -11.80 8.54
CA VAL A 243 2.50 -12.71 8.34
C VAL A 243 1.56 -12.14 7.27
N LEU A 244 1.20 -12.97 6.30
CA LEU A 244 0.24 -12.60 5.26
C LEU A 244 -0.92 -13.61 5.27
N VAL A 245 -2.13 -13.09 5.14
CA VAL A 245 -3.34 -13.90 5.01
C VAL A 245 -3.98 -13.58 3.68
N VAL A 246 -4.15 -14.60 2.84
CA VAL A 246 -4.87 -14.51 1.57
C VAL A 246 -6.18 -15.25 1.71
N ARG A 247 -7.28 -14.59 1.39
CA ARG A 247 -8.63 -15.12 1.58
C ARG A 247 -9.50 -14.82 0.37
N GLN A 248 -10.36 -15.76 0.01
CA GLN A 248 -11.47 -15.48 -0.90
C GLN A 248 -12.76 -15.31 -0.10
N SER A 249 -13.43 -14.18 -0.31
CA SER A 249 -14.75 -13.87 0.24
C SER A 249 -15.70 -13.56 -0.91
N GLY A 250 -16.71 -14.39 -1.11
CA GLY A 250 -17.59 -14.26 -2.28
C GLY A 250 -16.80 -14.36 -3.59
N ARG A 251 -16.87 -13.31 -4.40
CA ARG A 251 -16.21 -13.19 -5.72
C ARG A 251 -14.97 -12.28 -5.70
N SER A 252 -14.44 -11.98 -4.54
CA SER A 252 -13.25 -11.16 -4.39
C SER A 252 -12.20 -11.87 -3.55
N LEU A 253 -10.94 -11.67 -3.89
CA LEU A 253 -9.83 -11.99 -3.00
C LEU A 253 -9.65 -10.87 -1.97
N GLY A 254 -9.04 -11.19 -0.85
CA GLY A 254 -8.58 -10.26 0.17
C GLY A 254 -7.18 -10.62 0.62
N LEU A 255 -6.45 -9.61 1.07
CA LEU A 255 -5.12 -9.74 1.64
C LEU A 255 -5.06 -8.96 2.95
N SER A 256 -4.52 -9.59 3.99
CA SER A 256 -4.14 -8.95 5.24
C SER A 256 -2.66 -9.20 5.52
N VAL A 257 -1.93 -8.17 5.93
CA VAL A 257 -0.49 -8.23 6.18
C VAL A 257 -0.19 -7.61 7.53
N LEU A 258 0.52 -8.35 8.37
CA LEU A 258 1.14 -7.84 9.59
C LEU A 258 2.65 -7.91 9.43
N SER A 259 3.33 -6.78 9.55
CA SER A 259 4.77 -6.70 9.31
C SER A 259 5.44 -5.72 10.27
N PRO A 260 6.69 -5.99 10.70
CA PRO A 260 7.43 -5.03 11.51
C PRO A 260 7.65 -3.71 10.77
N ARG A 261 7.59 -2.58 11.50
CA ARG A 261 7.83 -1.23 10.95
C ARG A 261 9.13 -1.16 10.13
N GLY A 262 10.23 -1.69 10.64
CA GLY A 262 11.52 -1.68 9.95
C GLY A 262 11.53 -2.48 8.64
N VAL A 263 10.64 -3.46 8.47
CA VAL A 263 10.46 -4.20 7.21
C VAL A 263 9.58 -3.41 6.25
N VAL A 264 8.50 -2.81 6.74
CA VAL A 264 7.60 -1.96 5.95
C VAL A 264 8.36 -0.78 5.33
N GLU A 265 9.21 -0.13 6.12
CA GLU A 265 9.96 1.08 5.72
C GLU A 265 11.24 0.78 4.91
N ALA A 266 11.60 -0.49 4.72
CA ALA A 266 12.81 -0.90 3.99
C ALA A 266 12.60 -0.84 2.47
N PHE A 267 12.25 0.32 1.94
CA PHE A 267 12.10 0.57 0.51
C PHE A 267 12.89 1.81 0.07
N ARG A 268 13.15 1.88 -1.24
CA ARG A 268 13.88 2.98 -1.85
C ARG A 268 12.92 4.04 -2.40
N PRO A 269 13.38 5.27 -2.62
CA PRO A 269 12.55 6.32 -3.21
C PRO A 269 11.91 5.96 -4.57
N GLU A 270 12.51 5.03 -5.31
CA GLU A 270 12.00 4.55 -6.59
C GLU A 270 10.80 3.60 -6.44
N GLN A 271 10.61 3.04 -5.25
CA GLN A 271 9.53 2.11 -4.89
C GLN A 271 8.40 2.87 -4.19
N ASP A 272 8.03 4.04 -4.69
CA ASP A 272 7.11 4.98 -4.03
C ASP A 272 5.63 4.67 -4.27
N LEU A 273 5.28 3.81 -5.24
CA LEU A 273 3.90 3.39 -5.48
C LEU A 273 3.60 2.09 -4.72
N GLN A 274 3.17 2.22 -3.47
CA GLN A 274 2.79 1.10 -2.62
C GLN A 274 1.46 1.40 -1.95
N LEU A 275 0.40 0.68 -2.35
CA LEU A 275 -0.94 0.99 -1.85
C LEU A 275 -1.08 0.72 -0.34
N CYS A 276 -0.34 -0.24 0.23
CA CYS A 276 -0.31 -0.47 1.66
C CYS A 276 0.41 0.63 2.46
N VAL A 277 1.25 1.45 1.81
CA VAL A 277 1.96 2.55 2.47
C VAL A 277 1.22 3.88 2.30
N TRP A 278 0.83 4.19 1.05
CA TRP A 278 0.29 5.51 0.69
C TRP A 278 -1.20 5.52 0.36
N GLY A 279 -1.83 4.35 0.33
CA GLY A 279 -3.17 4.18 -0.22
C GLY A 279 -3.19 4.36 -1.74
N CYS A 280 -4.38 4.44 -2.33
CA CYS A 280 -4.49 4.68 -3.76
C CYS A 280 -4.27 6.16 -4.12
N PRO A 281 -3.81 6.45 -5.36
CA PRO A 281 -3.67 7.81 -5.84
C PRO A 281 -4.98 8.60 -5.70
N PRO A 282 -4.92 9.92 -5.42
CA PRO A 282 -6.13 10.72 -5.22
C PRO A 282 -7.15 10.64 -6.36
N SER A 283 -6.69 10.50 -7.62
CA SER A 283 -7.55 10.34 -8.80
C SER A 283 -8.28 9.00 -8.87
N GLN A 284 -7.89 8.02 -8.06
CA GLN A 284 -8.45 6.68 -8.00
C GLN A 284 -9.25 6.44 -6.70
N ARG A 285 -9.36 7.45 -5.85
CA ARG A 285 -10.14 7.36 -4.60
C ARG A 285 -11.61 7.58 -4.87
N LEU A 286 -12.43 6.69 -4.33
CA LEU A 286 -13.89 6.82 -4.35
C LEU A 286 -14.35 7.44 -3.03
N ASN A 287 -15.38 8.30 -3.13
CA ASN A 287 -16.02 8.84 -1.95
C ASN A 287 -17.08 7.86 -1.44
N THR A 288 -16.78 7.19 -0.32
CA THR A 288 -17.71 6.22 0.29
C THR A 288 -18.95 6.85 0.91
N LEU A 289 -18.90 8.15 1.23
CA LEU A 289 -20.03 8.87 1.84
C LEU A 289 -21.10 9.27 0.81
N HIS A 290 -20.75 9.29 -0.46
CA HIS A 290 -21.65 9.65 -1.55
C HIS A 290 -21.44 8.64 -2.68
N PRO A 291 -22.06 7.44 -2.61
CA PRO A 291 -22.08 6.55 -3.76
C PRO A 291 -22.68 7.29 -4.95
N PRO A 292 -22.14 7.06 -6.17
CA PRO A 292 -22.68 7.71 -7.36
C PRO A 292 -24.19 7.47 -7.45
N PRO A 293 -25.00 8.48 -7.81
CA PRO A 293 -26.45 8.36 -7.87
C PRO A 293 -26.83 7.35 -8.97
N SER A 294 -27.12 6.13 -8.57
CA SER A 294 -27.76 5.14 -9.41
C SER A 294 -29.22 5.02 -8.96
N ASP A 295 -30.10 5.33 -9.87
CA ASP A 295 -31.55 5.32 -9.76
C ASP A 295 -32.10 3.98 -9.23
N PRO A 296 -33.19 3.89 -8.69
CA PRO A 296 -34.09 4.11 -7.56
C PRO A 296 -33.70 3.42 -6.23
N LEU A 297 -32.55 3.68 -5.70
CA LEU A 297 -31.82 2.86 -4.70
C LEU A 297 -32.01 3.27 -3.23
N MET A 298 -32.92 4.17 -2.91
CA MET A 298 -33.08 4.58 -1.52
C MET A 298 -33.55 3.42 -0.61
N SER A 299 -34.38 2.52 -1.13
CA SER A 299 -34.80 1.32 -0.41
C SER A 299 -33.69 0.26 -0.28
N THR A 300 -32.79 0.19 -1.28
CA THR A 300 -31.66 -0.72 -1.31
C THR A 300 -30.55 -0.26 -0.33
N ALA A 301 -30.34 1.06 -0.20
CA ALA A 301 -29.37 1.62 0.75
C ALA A 301 -29.76 1.32 2.20
N ILE A 302 -31.02 1.52 2.58
CA ILE A 302 -31.53 1.22 3.93
C ILE A 302 -31.39 -0.28 4.23
N SER A 303 -31.73 -1.14 3.25
CA SER A 303 -31.53 -2.59 3.39
C SER A 303 -30.07 -3.00 3.52
N ALA A 304 -29.13 -2.30 2.84
CA ALA A 304 -27.71 -2.54 2.95
C ALA A 304 -27.16 -2.16 4.33
N GLU A 305 -27.60 -1.01 4.85
CA GLU A 305 -27.20 -0.56 6.21
C GLU A 305 -27.68 -1.54 7.28
N ASP A 306 -28.93 -1.99 7.21
CA ASP A 306 -29.50 -2.95 8.17
C ASP A 306 -28.79 -4.30 8.10
N HIS A 307 -28.50 -4.78 6.89
CA HIS A 307 -27.76 -6.02 6.69
C HIS A 307 -26.34 -5.94 7.27
N CYS A 308 -25.62 -4.88 6.97
CA CYS A 308 -24.25 -4.68 7.47
C CYS A 308 -24.23 -4.44 8.99
N ALA A 309 -25.24 -3.76 9.57
CA ALA A 309 -25.33 -3.57 11.02
C ALA A 309 -25.54 -4.90 11.78
N ALA A 310 -26.21 -5.86 11.17
CA ALA A 310 -26.37 -7.20 11.73
C ALA A 310 -25.07 -8.01 11.75
N LEU A 311 -24.16 -7.78 10.77
CA LEU A 311 -22.90 -8.50 10.64
C LEU A 311 -21.73 -7.80 11.36
N LEU A 312 -21.75 -6.47 11.39
CA LEU A 312 -20.68 -5.59 11.87
C LEU A 312 -21.25 -4.61 12.87
N PRO A 313 -21.17 -4.93 14.18
CA PRO A 313 -21.82 -4.13 15.22
C PRO A 313 -21.18 -2.74 15.42
N ALA A 314 -19.88 -2.58 15.09
CA ALA A 314 -19.22 -1.30 15.13
C ALA A 314 -19.39 -0.56 13.80
N ARG A 315 -19.83 0.71 13.85
CA ARG A 315 -19.96 1.57 12.65
C ARG A 315 -18.62 2.20 12.28
N ASP A 316 -17.64 1.36 12.01
CA ASP A 316 -16.27 1.71 11.63
C ASP A 316 -16.06 1.63 10.10
N VAL A 317 -14.80 1.63 9.67
CA VAL A 317 -14.43 1.52 8.26
C VAL A 317 -14.91 0.21 7.61
N TYR A 318 -14.97 -0.89 8.37
CA TYR A 318 -15.44 -2.19 7.86
C TYR A 318 -16.94 -2.18 7.61
N TYR A 319 -17.71 -1.57 8.52
CA TYR A 319 -19.14 -1.36 8.30
C TYR A 319 -19.41 -0.52 7.05
N GLN A 320 -18.67 0.57 6.87
CA GLN A 320 -18.84 1.44 5.70
C GLN A 320 -18.44 0.75 4.40
N ALA A 321 -17.37 -0.03 4.41
CA ALA A 321 -16.97 -0.88 3.29
C ALA A 321 -18.06 -1.89 2.92
N CYS A 322 -18.64 -2.55 3.92
CA CYS A 322 -19.76 -3.48 3.72
C CYS A 322 -20.95 -2.82 3.01
N VAL A 323 -21.38 -1.65 3.50
CA VAL A 323 -22.51 -0.90 2.91
C VAL A 323 -22.18 -0.49 1.48
N PHE A 324 -20.97 0.00 1.24
CA PHE A 324 -20.51 0.39 -0.09
C PHE A 324 -20.53 -0.80 -1.06
N ASP A 325 -19.94 -1.94 -0.67
CA ASP A 325 -19.86 -3.15 -1.50
C ASP A 325 -21.25 -3.68 -1.86
N LEU A 326 -22.20 -3.66 -0.92
CA LEU A 326 -23.57 -4.08 -1.18
C LEU A 326 -24.29 -3.17 -2.17
N ILE A 327 -24.14 -1.86 -2.01
CA ILE A 327 -24.75 -0.89 -2.93
C ILE A 327 -24.12 -0.98 -4.32
N ALA A 328 -22.80 -1.08 -4.38
CA ALA A 328 -22.06 -1.10 -5.63
C ALA A 328 -22.26 -2.38 -6.45
N SER A 329 -22.35 -3.56 -5.77
CA SER A 329 -22.44 -4.86 -6.43
C SER A 329 -23.86 -5.40 -6.56
N GLY A 330 -24.78 -5.03 -5.65
CA GLY A 330 -26.09 -5.64 -5.51
C GLY A 330 -26.07 -7.12 -5.04
N ASP A 331 -24.89 -7.63 -4.62
CA ASP A 331 -24.68 -9.01 -4.20
C ASP A 331 -24.46 -9.07 -2.68
N LEU A 332 -25.36 -9.74 -1.96
CA LEU A 332 -25.26 -9.93 -0.51
C LEU A 332 -23.95 -10.59 -0.08
N ASN A 333 -23.36 -11.42 -0.93
CA ASN A 333 -22.08 -12.07 -0.61
C ASN A 333 -20.90 -11.09 -0.58
N SER A 334 -21.01 -9.91 -1.19
CA SER A 334 -19.96 -8.89 -1.15
C SER A 334 -19.68 -8.39 0.27
N SER A 335 -20.71 -8.38 1.14
CA SER A 335 -20.58 -8.01 2.55
C SER A 335 -19.54 -8.83 3.32
N MET A 336 -19.33 -10.09 2.89
CA MET A 336 -18.40 -11.01 3.55
C MET A 336 -16.93 -10.60 3.42
N ALA A 337 -16.59 -9.74 2.44
CA ALA A 337 -15.23 -9.23 2.32
C ALA A 337 -14.84 -8.37 3.52
N ALA A 338 -15.71 -7.44 3.92
CA ALA A 338 -15.50 -6.59 5.08
C ALA A 338 -15.51 -7.38 6.41
N VAL A 339 -16.42 -8.34 6.56
CA VAL A 339 -16.48 -9.23 7.73
C VAL A 339 -15.17 -10.02 7.88
N SER A 340 -14.69 -10.59 6.77
CA SER A 340 -13.45 -11.36 6.76
C SER A 340 -12.23 -10.50 7.07
N ALA A 341 -12.17 -9.28 6.52
CA ALA A 341 -11.09 -8.34 6.80
C ALA A 341 -11.04 -7.91 8.27
N LEU A 342 -12.21 -7.68 8.89
CA LEU A 342 -12.28 -7.42 10.33
C LEU A 342 -11.80 -8.61 11.15
N GLN A 343 -12.20 -9.84 10.80
CA GLN A 343 -11.74 -11.05 11.50
C GLN A 343 -10.21 -11.21 11.44
N ASP A 344 -9.63 -10.95 10.26
CA ASP A 344 -8.18 -11.00 10.10
C ASP A 344 -7.50 -9.91 10.94
N ALA A 345 -8.01 -8.68 10.93
CA ALA A 345 -7.50 -7.60 11.76
C ALA A 345 -7.57 -7.94 13.26
N GLN A 346 -8.70 -8.49 13.74
CA GLN A 346 -8.87 -8.93 15.13
C GLN A 346 -7.89 -10.02 15.55
N THR A 347 -7.49 -10.87 14.60
CA THR A 347 -6.56 -11.98 14.84
C THR A 347 -5.10 -11.53 14.79
N MET A 348 -4.79 -10.58 13.89
CA MET A 348 -3.42 -10.17 13.59
C MET A 348 -2.95 -8.99 14.44
N ILE A 349 -3.81 -8.01 14.73
CA ILE A 349 -3.46 -6.80 15.47
C ILE A 349 -3.48 -7.11 16.98
N PRO A 350 -2.32 -6.97 17.67
CA PRO A 350 -2.26 -7.26 19.10
C PRO A 350 -3.11 -6.31 19.96
N ASP A 351 -3.17 -5.04 19.56
CA ASP A 351 -3.95 -4.01 20.24
C ASP A 351 -5.39 -4.00 19.71
N ARG A 352 -6.33 -4.39 20.56
CA ARG A 352 -7.76 -4.44 20.21
C ARG A 352 -8.36 -3.07 19.90
N GLU A 353 -7.86 -1.99 20.50
CA GLU A 353 -8.32 -0.63 20.24
C GLU A 353 -7.91 -0.19 18.82
N GLY A 354 -6.76 -0.63 18.35
CA GLY A 354 -6.26 -0.37 17.00
C GLY A 354 -6.98 -1.12 15.88
N VAL A 355 -7.87 -2.09 16.19
CA VAL A 355 -8.62 -2.85 15.17
C VAL A 355 -9.65 -1.96 14.48
N HIS A 356 -10.43 -1.21 15.25
CA HIS A 356 -11.53 -0.40 14.75
C HIS A 356 -11.08 1.01 14.38
N LEU A 357 -11.17 1.36 13.11
CA LEU A 357 -10.89 2.72 12.64
C LEU A 357 -12.22 3.45 12.42
N LEU A 358 -12.41 4.56 13.13
CA LEU A 358 -13.53 5.45 12.89
C LEU A 358 -13.12 6.46 11.81
N LEU A 359 -13.90 6.58 10.75
CA LEU A 359 -13.75 7.70 9.84
C LEU A 359 -14.11 8.98 10.62
N VAL A 360 -13.11 9.81 10.83
CA VAL A 360 -13.34 11.15 11.36
C VAL A 360 -14.15 11.87 10.26
N GLY A 361 -15.47 11.94 10.47
CA GLY A 361 -16.31 12.81 9.67
C GLY A 361 -15.68 14.19 9.72
N SER A 362 -15.72 14.94 8.63
CA SER A 362 -15.25 16.32 8.53
C SER A 362 -16.12 17.31 9.35
N ALA A 363 -16.50 16.92 10.58
CA ALA A 363 -16.93 17.80 11.64
C ALA A 363 -15.67 18.53 12.09
N GLY A 364 -15.58 19.81 11.70
CA GLY A 364 -14.40 20.65 11.87
C GLY A 364 -13.68 20.41 13.19
N HIS A 365 -12.42 20.09 13.07
CA HIS A 365 -11.47 20.20 14.17
C HIS A 365 -11.33 21.70 14.50
N THR A 366 -12.31 22.24 15.22
CA THR A 366 -12.09 23.43 16.01
C THR A 366 -11.08 23.01 17.07
N ARG A 367 -9.80 23.27 16.81
CA ARG A 367 -8.72 23.04 17.77
C ARG A 367 -9.14 23.73 19.08
N PRO A 368 -9.30 23.01 20.18
CA PRO A 368 -9.75 23.62 21.45
C PRO A 368 -8.83 24.73 21.94
N HIS A 369 -7.59 24.78 21.43
CA HIS A 369 -6.65 25.87 21.69
C HIS A 369 -7.03 27.22 21.07
N LEU A 370 -7.72 27.26 19.93
CA LEU A 370 -8.07 28.52 19.28
C LEU A 370 -9.27 29.19 20.01
N THR A 371 -10.22 28.42 20.46
CA THR A 371 -11.35 28.93 21.26
C THR A 371 -10.90 29.39 22.65
N LEU A 372 -9.95 28.68 23.28
CA LEU A 372 -9.37 29.10 24.55
C LEU A 372 -8.54 30.39 24.42
N LEU A 373 -7.76 30.51 23.35
CA LEU A 373 -7.00 31.73 23.03
C LEU A 373 -7.91 32.93 22.75
N LEU A 374 -9.00 32.75 22.00
CA LEU A 374 -9.99 33.79 21.75
C LEU A 374 -10.72 34.20 23.03
N LEU A 375 -11.04 33.27 23.93
CA LEU A 375 -11.65 33.56 25.24
C LEU A 375 -10.68 34.32 26.16
N LEU A 376 -9.41 33.96 26.18
CA LEU A 376 -8.38 34.68 26.96
C LEU A 376 -8.13 36.08 26.41
N LEU A 377 -8.16 36.26 25.08
CA LEU A 377 -8.07 37.57 24.44
C LEU A 377 -9.26 38.47 24.76
N LEU A 378 -10.49 37.93 24.74
CA LEU A 378 -11.70 38.65 25.12
C LEU A 378 -11.71 39.03 26.59
N LEU A 379 -11.26 38.17 27.50
CA LEU A 379 -11.12 38.46 28.91
C LEU A 379 -10.06 39.52 29.21
N SER A 380 -8.95 39.57 28.45
CA SER A 380 -7.92 40.58 28.56
C SER A 380 -8.39 41.97 28.11
N ILE A 381 -9.22 42.03 27.04
CA ILE A 381 -9.82 43.27 26.53
C ILE A 381 -10.86 43.84 27.50
N LEU A 382 -11.70 42.96 28.05
CA LEU A 382 -12.69 43.35 29.08
C LEU A 382 -12.04 43.84 30.37
N GLY A 383 -10.91 43.24 30.77
CA GLY A 383 -10.14 43.65 31.96
C GLY A 383 -9.45 44.97 31.80
N THR A 384 -9.12 45.43 30.60
CA THR A 384 -8.53 46.74 30.30
C THR A 384 -9.56 47.86 30.24
N LEU A 385 -10.82 47.54 29.92
CA LEU A 385 -11.93 48.52 29.86
C LEU A 385 -12.60 48.76 31.23
N SER A 386 -12.29 47.98 32.26
CA SER A 386 -12.89 48.09 33.60
C SER A 386 -11.97 48.71 34.66
N ARG A 387 -10.86 49.37 34.28
CA ARG A 387 -10.07 50.15 35.20
C ARG A 387 -10.53 51.62 35.13
N PRO A 388 -10.97 52.20 36.28
CA PRO A 388 -11.42 53.58 36.38
C PRO A 388 -10.26 54.57 36.22
#